data_50e7ffad39d9e4485a0e9356d64607e2
#
_entry.id   50e7ffad39d9e4485a0e9356d64607e2
#
_cell.length_a   1.000
_cell.length_b   1.000
_cell.length_c   1.000
_cell.angle_alpha   90.00
_cell.angle_beta   90.00
_cell.angle_gamma   90.00
#
_symmetry.space_group_name_H-M   'P 1'
#
loop_
_entity.id
_entity.type
_entity.pdbx_description
1 polymer ?
#
loop_
_entity_poly.entity_id
_entity_poly.type
_entity_poly.pdbx_seq_one_letter_code
_entity_poly.pdbx_strand_id
1 'polypeptide(L)'
;NATKNLLQSAITEADEALTKAYSGDGEDDGVFTSIFERVKKFAGNDSESELEIHSSLSEKDILSNNTTLYYRHDDSLLPETYNGLGYLNLYGMIFEIETLMADIKNNPADINLVYIEEPESHTHPQLQYVFIKNIKGLLKEHDGELKASGYISGIQTLITTHSSHIVSDCNFDDLIYFKRDNGVVTSRDFNSLKEEYEDDQ
;
A
#
# COMPACT_ATOMS: atom_id res chain seq x y z
N ASN A 1 16.70 -9.14 -5.92
CA ASN A 1 16.16 -10.47 -6.23
C ASN A 1 16.61 -11.58 -5.27
N ALA A 2 17.74 -11.45 -4.55
CA ALA A 2 18.15 -12.44 -3.55
C ALA A 2 17.15 -12.50 -2.37
N THR A 3 16.66 -11.36 -1.90
CA THR A 3 15.69 -11.28 -0.79
C THR A 3 14.33 -11.90 -1.16
N LYS A 4 13.86 -11.73 -2.41
CA LYS A 4 12.62 -12.35 -2.89
C LYS A 4 12.75 -13.87 -2.93
N ASN A 5 13.90 -14.39 -3.35
CA ASN A 5 14.16 -15.82 -3.37
C ASN A 5 14.25 -16.41 -1.95
N LEU A 6 14.81 -15.68 -0.98
CA LEU A 6 14.83 -16.10 0.43
C LEU A 6 13.42 -16.18 1.01
N LEU A 7 12.58 -15.19 0.73
CA LEU A 7 11.18 -15.20 1.18
C LEU A 7 10.42 -16.39 0.58
N GLN A 8 10.58 -16.61 -0.72
CA GLN A 8 9.92 -17.73 -1.41
C GLN A 8 10.38 -19.10 -0.86
N SER A 9 11.68 -19.27 -0.57
CA SER A 9 12.20 -20.49 0.06
C SER A 9 11.61 -20.72 1.44
N ALA A 10 11.55 -19.67 2.27
CA ALA A 10 10.98 -19.76 3.61
C ALA A 10 9.47 -20.10 3.58
N ILE A 11 8.72 -19.57 2.61
CA ILE A 11 7.30 -19.91 2.41
C ILE A 11 7.15 -21.36 2.03
N THR A 12 7.94 -21.88 1.10
CA THR A 12 7.89 -23.29 0.68
C THR A 12 8.21 -24.22 1.84
N GLU A 13 9.24 -23.93 2.62
CA GLU A 13 9.60 -24.71 3.81
C GLU A 13 8.47 -24.70 4.87
N ALA A 14 7.81 -23.55 5.07
CA ALA A 14 6.67 -23.45 5.98
C ALA A 14 5.45 -24.24 5.48
N ASP A 15 5.14 -24.18 4.17
CA ASP A 15 4.06 -24.95 3.56
C ASP A 15 4.26 -26.48 3.69
N GLU A 16 5.48 -26.94 3.46
CA GLU A 16 5.83 -28.34 3.63
C GLU A 16 5.69 -28.79 5.09
N ALA A 17 6.18 -27.97 6.03
CA ALA A 17 6.06 -28.27 7.46
C ALA A 17 4.58 -28.30 7.92
N LEU A 18 3.76 -27.35 7.46
CA LEU A 18 2.32 -27.32 7.77
C LEU A 18 1.57 -28.49 7.14
N THR A 19 1.88 -28.84 5.90
CA THR A 19 1.27 -29.99 5.23
C THR A 19 1.57 -31.28 5.98
N LYS A 20 2.81 -31.50 6.45
CA LYS A 20 3.17 -32.61 7.31
C LYS A 20 2.41 -32.62 8.64
N ALA A 21 2.32 -31.46 9.29
CA ALA A 21 1.57 -31.32 10.54
C ALA A 21 0.07 -31.65 10.37
N TYR A 22 -0.52 -31.35 9.20
CA TYR A 22 -1.92 -31.62 8.91
C TYR A 22 -2.20 -33.05 8.58
N SER A 23 -1.38 -33.67 7.72
CA SER A 23 -1.60 -35.01 7.19
C SER A 23 -0.86 -36.12 7.93
N GLY A 24 0.13 -35.74 8.76
CA GLY A 24 1.12 -36.68 9.32
C GLY A 24 2.26 -36.96 8.34
N ASP A 25 3.32 -37.60 8.82
CA ASP A 25 4.49 -37.96 8.02
C ASP A 25 4.69 -39.46 7.90
N GLY A 26 3.75 -40.27 8.40
CA GLY A 26 3.76 -41.72 8.40
C GLY A 26 4.35 -42.32 9.67
N GLU A 27 5.07 -41.56 10.49
CA GLU A 27 5.52 -41.97 11.84
C GLU A 27 4.62 -41.37 12.92
N ASP A 28 4.16 -40.15 12.71
CA ASP A 28 3.24 -39.41 13.60
C ASP A 28 1.92 -39.10 12.88
N ASP A 29 0.81 -39.18 13.63
CA ASP A 29 -0.53 -38.80 13.16
C ASP A 29 -0.61 -37.29 13.01
N GLY A 30 -1.06 -36.80 11.85
CA GLY A 30 -1.36 -35.39 11.62
C GLY A 30 -2.61 -34.94 12.36
N VAL A 31 -2.73 -33.61 12.53
CA VAL A 31 -3.87 -32.98 13.24
C VAL A 31 -5.23 -33.42 12.68
N PHE A 32 -5.32 -33.66 11.38
CA PHE A 32 -6.57 -34.03 10.70
C PHE A 32 -6.74 -35.54 10.44
N THR A 33 -5.78 -36.36 10.79
CA THR A 33 -5.83 -37.83 10.54
C THR A 33 -7.10 -38.47 11.09
N SER A 34 -7.49 -38.18 12.32
CA SER A 34 -8.71 -38.72 12.93
C SER A 34 -10.01 -38.26 12.22
N ILE A 35 -9.99 -37.09 11.62
CA ILE A 35 -11.12 -36.57 10.85
C ILE A 35 -11.22 -37.29 9.52
N PHE A 36 -10.11 -37.53 8.84
CA PHE A 36 -10.07 -38.30 7.59
C PHE A 36 -10.55 -39.73 7.76
N GLU A 37 -10.15 -40.38 8.84
CA GLU A 37 -10.64 -41.71 9.15
C GLU A 37 -12.17 -41.77 9.36
N ARG A 38 -12.74 -40.75 10.01
CA ARG A 38 -14.19 -40.62 10.18
C ARG A 38 -14.90 -40.38 8.85
N VAL A 39 -14.39 -39.47 8.03
CA VAL A 39 -14.95 -39.20 6.70
C VAL A 39 -14.90 -40.43 5.82
N LYS A 40 -13.80 -41.20 5.84
CA LYS A 40 -13.63 -42.45 5.10
C LYS A 40 -14.65 -43.51 5.52
N LYS A 41 -14.95 -43.61 6.82
CA LYS A 41 -16.01 -44.48 7.34
C LYS A 41 -17.42 -44.10 6.86
N PHE A 42 -17.69 -42.78 6.73
CA PHE A 42 -18.99 -42.29 6.23
C PHE A 42 -19.14 -42.42 4.72
N ALA A 43 -18.07 -42.25 3.95
CA ALA A 43 -18.08 -42.32 2.49
C ALA A 43 -18.17 -43.78 1.95
N GLY A 44 -17.95 -44.78 2.80
CA GLY A 44 -17.87 -46.19 2.40
C GLY A 44 -16.48 -46.57 1.89
N ASN A 45 -16.07 -47.81 2.12
CA ASN A 45 -14.72 -48.29 1.75
C ASN A 45 -14.45 -48.40 0.24
N ASP A 46 -15.42 -48.08 -0.60
CA ASP A 46 -15.35 -48.21 -2.08
C ASP A 46 -14.97 -46.90 -2.78
N SER A 47 -14.67 -45.81 -2.06
CA SER A 47 -14.21 -44.61 -2.73
C SER A 47 -12.71 -44.72 -3.06
N GLU A 48 -12.39 -44.78 -4.36
CA GLU A 48 -11.01 -44.71 -4.91
C GLU A 48 -10.33 -43.34 -4.65
N SER A 49 -11.02 -42.41 -3.98
CA SER A 49 -10.51 -41.05 -3.73
C SER A 49 -9.93 -40.95 -2.34
N GLU A 50 -8.67 -40.62 -2.24
CA GLU A 50 -7.96 -40.26 -1.01
C GLU A 50 -8.09 -38.75 -0.74
N LEU A 51 -8.45 -38.40 0.51
CA LEU A 51 -8.51 -36.98 0.95
C LEU A 51 -7.14 -36.58 1.49
N GLU A 52 -6.60 -35.51 0.91
CA GLU A 52 -5.36 -34.91 1.34
C GLU A 52 -5.58 -33.41 1.65
N ILE A 53 -4.89 -32.88 2.64
CA ILE A 53 -4.83 -31.45 2.95
C ILE A 53 -3.41 -30.97 2.70
N HIS A 54 -3.31 -29.94 1.87
CA HIS A 54 -2.07 -29.25 1.63
C HIS A 54 -2.16 -27.81 2.14
N SER A 55 -1.11 -27.30 2.78
CA SER A 55 -0.96 -25.87 3.04
C SER A 55 -0.74 -25.15 1.72
N SER A 56 -1.21 -23.92 1.63
CA SER A 56 -0.99 -23.05 0.48
C SER A 56 -0.81 -21.61 0.96
N LEU A 57 0.40 -21.28 1.42
CA LEU A 57 0.75 -19.94 1.86
C LEU A 57 1.18 -19.07 0.67
N SER A 58 0.64 -17.88 0.58
CA SER A 58 1.11 -16.88 -0.37
C SER A 58 1.92 -15.76 0.30
N GLU A 59 2.81 -15.11 -0.43
CA GLU A 59 3.53 -13.92 0.03
C GLU A 59 2.56 -12.87 0.59
N LYS A 60 1.43 -12.68 -0.08
CA LYS A 60 0.40 -11.73 0.32
C LYS A 60 -0.23 -12.06 1.68
N ASP A 61 -0.52 -13.34 1.92
CA ASP A 61 -1.15 -13.79 3.18
C ASP A 61 -0.20 -13.59 4.37
N ILE A 62 1.09 -13.86 4.16
CA ILE A 62 2.11 -13.65 5.19
C ILE A 62 2.27 -12.17 5.51
N LEU A 63 2.38 -11.32 4.49
CA LEU A 63 2.60 -9.88 4.68
C LEU A 63 1.36 -9.17 5.24
N SER A 64 0.16 -9.50 4.78
CA SER A 64 -1.05 -8.78 5.16
C SER A 64 -1.59 -9.13 6.55
N ASN A 65 -1.40 -10.37 7.02
CA ASN A 65 -2.03 -10.83 8.26
C ASN A 65 -1.04 -11.12 9.38
N ASN A 66 0.25 -11.28 9.08
CA ASN A 66 1.26 -11.75 10.02
C ASN A 66 2.45 -10.79 10.18
N THR A 67 2.40 -9.61 9.57
CA THR A 67 3.46 -8.62 9.66
C THR A 67 2.99 -7.46 10.53
N THR A 68 3.75 -7.15 11.58
CA THR A 68 3.48 -6.03 12.47
C THR A 68 4.64 -5.04 12.39
N LEU A 69 4.33 -3.77 12.21
CA LEU A 69 5.32 -2.70 12.23
C LEU A 69 5.66 -2.33 13.67
N TYR A 70 6.95 -2.26 13.98
CA TYR A 70 7.47 -1.82 15.27
C TYR A 70 8.35 -0.59 15.10
N TYR A 71 8.26 0.32 16.04
CA TYR A 71 9.14 1.49 16.13
C TYR A 71 10.13 1.30 17.25
N ARG A 72 11.37 1.68 17.01
CA ARG A 72 12.40 1.76 18.05
C ARG A 72 12.37 3.17 18.63
N HIS A 73 12.03 3.26 19.91
CA HIS A 73 12.17 4.49 20.68
C HIS A 73 13.10 4.20 21.86
N ASP A 74 14.26 4.83 21.84
CA ASP A 74 15.40 4.49 22.72
C ASP A 74 15.73 2.99 22.64
N ASP A 75 15.67 2.28 23.75
CA ASP A 75 15.93 0.83 23.83
C ASP A 75 14.67 -0.03 23.73
N SER A 76 13.49 0.57 23.52
CA SER A 76 12.22 -0.14 23.50
C SER A 76 11.66 -0.27 22.08
N LEU A 77 11.10 -1.44 21.76
CA LEU A 77 10.32 -1.69 20.55
C LEU A 77 8.85 -1.49 20.88
N LEU A 78 8.21 -0.53 20.25
CA LEU A 78 6.80 -0.22 20.41
C LEU A 78 6.04 -0.64 19.16
N PRO A 79 4.95 -1.42 19.27
CA PRO A 79 4.10 -1.74 18.13
C PRO A 79 3.41 -0.48 17.58
N GLU A 80 3.01 -0.52 16.31
CA GLU A 80 2.40 0.62 15.62
C GLU A 80 1.21 1.23 16.33
N THR A 81 0.47 0.43 17.10
CA THR A 81 -0.70 0.86 17.87
C THR A 81 -0.38 1.88 18.97
N TYR A 82 0.87 2.03 19.36
CA TYR A 82 1.34 3.05 20.31
C TYR A 82 1.56 4.41 19.67
N ASN A 83 1.59 4.49 18.34
CA ASN A 83 1.63 5.76 17.64
C ASN A 83 0.22 6.35 17.49
N GLY A 84 0.14 7.68 17.54
CA GLY A 84 -1.14 8.35 17.29
C GLY A 84 -1.62 8.10 15.84
N LEU A 85 -2.94 8.12 15.64
CA LEU A 85 -3.61 7.90 14.35
C LEU A 85 -2.99 8.67 13.18
N GLY A 86 -2.47 9.86 13.42
CA GLY A 86 -1.84 10.68 12.39
C GLY A 86 -0.55 10.06 11.81
N TYR A 87 0.26 9.43 12.65
CA TYR A 87 1.47 8.72 12.17
C TYR A 87 1.13 7.44 11.45
N LEU A 88 0.13 6.68 11.93
CA LEU A 88 -0.35 5.47 11.27
C LEU A 88 -0.86 5.78 9.86
N ASN A 89 -1.67 6.82 9.71
CA ASN A 89 -2.16 7.26 8.41
C ASN A 89 -1.02 7.70 7.48
N LEU A 90 -0.06 8.45 8.00
CA LEU A 90 1.12 8.88 7.23
C LEU A 90 1.92 7.69 6.69
N TYR A 91 2.24 6.72 7.56
CA TYR A 91 2.99 5.53 7.14
C TYR A 91 2.19 4.65 6.19
N GLY A 92 0.89 4.45 6.45
CA GLY A 92 -0.02 3.73 5.55
C GLY A 92 0.00 4.31 4.14
N MET A 93 -0.17 5.63 4.01
CA MET A 93 -0.10 6.31 2.72
C MET A 93 1.25 6.17 2.02
N ILE A 94 2.37 6.27 2.76
CA ILE A 94 3.71 6.08 2.18
C ILE A 94 3.85 4.66 1.63
N PHE A 95 3.43 3.63 2.39
CA PHE A 95 3.47 2.24 1.93
C PHE A 95 2.58 2.00 0.72
N GLU A 96 1.38 2.57 0.68
CA GLU A 96 0.48 2.48 -0.48
C GLU A 96 1.10 3.13 -1.72
N ILE A 97 1.69 4.31 -1.58
CA ILE A 97 2.37 4.99 -2.68
C ILE A 97 3.57 4.19 -3.17
N GLU A 98 4.42 3.67 -2.28
CA GLU A 98 5.57 2.84 -2.66
C GLU A 98 5.14 1.57 -3.39
N THR A 99 4.07 0.92 -2.93
CA THR A 99 3.51 -0.26 -3.59
C THR A 99 2.99 0.08 -4.98
N LEU A 100 2.22 1.17 -5.10
CA LEU A 100 1.72 1.66 -6.38
C LEU A 100 2.86 2.02 -7.35
N MET A 101 3.91 2.69 -6.85
CA MET A 101 5.08 3.03 -7.65
C MET A 101 5.83 1.78 -8.14
N ALA A 102 5.94 0.75 -7.30
CA ALA A 102 6.53 -0.52 -7.71
C ALA A 102 5.70 -1.20 -8.82
N ASP A 103 4.38 -1.16 -8.73
CA ASP A 103 3.49 -1.70 -9.78
C ASP A 103 3.60 -0.91 -11.08
N ILE A 104 3.63 0.42 -11.02
CA ILE A 104 3.84 1.28 -12.20
C ILE A 104 5.19 1.01 -12.85
N LYS A 105 6.26 0.82 -12.08
CA LYS A 105 7.58 0.48 -12.62
C LYS A 105 7.62 -0.88 -13.32
N ASN A 106 6.89 -1.85 -12.78
CA ASN A 106 6.83 -3.20 -13.37
C ASN A 106 5.97 -3.24 -14.65
N ASN A 107 4.90 -2.44 -14.70
CA ASN A 107 3.97 -2.37 -15.82
C ASN A 107 3.60 -0.91 -16.14
N PRO A 108 4.55 -0.10 -16.64
CA PRO A 108 4.29 1.29 -16.93
C PRO A 108 3.31 1.44 -18.10
N ALA A 109 2.31 2.30 -17.92
CA ALA A 109 1.36 2.66 -18.96
C ALA A 109 1.81 3.92 -19.71
N ASP A 110 1.15 4.21 -20.84
CA ASP A 110 1.38 5.46 -21.57
C ASP A 110 1.03 6.70 -20.72
N ILE A 111 0.07 6.57 -19.82
CA ILE A 111 -0.31 7.59 -18.85
C ILE A 111 -0.39 6.93 -17.47
N ASN A 112 0.40 7.40 -16.53
CA ASN A 112 0.39 6.96 -15.15
C ASN A 112 -0.15 8.10 -14.28
N LEU A 113 -1.31 7.89 -13.64
CA LEU A 113 -2.00 8.86 -12.83
C LEU A 113 -2.09 8.39 -11.38
N VAL A 114 -1.61 9.20 -10.45
CA VAL A 114 -1.75 8.98 -9.01
C VAL A 114 -2.71 10.01 -8.45
N TYR A 115 -3.74 9.55 -7.78
CA TYR A 115 -4.74 10.38 -7.16
C TYR A 115 -4.75 10.18 -5.64
N ILE A 116 -4.55 11.26 -4.89
CA ILE A 116 -4.49 11.24 -3.42
C ILE A 116 -5.60 12.17 -2.90
N GLU A 117 -6.56 11.59 -2.18
CA GLU A 117 -7.68 12.34 -1.60
C GLU A 117 -7.39 12.71 -0.15
N GLU A 118 -7.52 13.99 0.16
CA GLU A 118 -7.49 14.54 1.51
C GLU A 118 -6.44 13.90 2.44
N PRO A 119 -5.15 13.95 2.07
CA PRO A 119 -4.09 13.29 2.85
C PRO A 119 -3.95 13.85 4.27
N GLU A 120 -4.54 15.01 4.52
CA GLU A 120 -4.60 15.62 5.84
C GLU A 120 -5.61 14.98 6.79
N SER A 121 -6.50 14.12 6.30
CA SER A 121 -7.53 13.50 7.12
C SER A 121 -6.93 12.80 8.34
N HIS A 122 -7.40 13.18 9.53
CA HIS A 122 -6.92 12.67 10.82
C HIS A 122 -5.44 12.95 11.16
N THR A 123 -4.78 13.86 10.44
CA THR A 123 -3.38 14.23 10.67
C THR A 123 -3.25 15.58 11.37
N HIS A 124 -2.32 15.67 12.34
CA HIS A 124 -2.01 16.95 12.98
C HIS A 124 -1.36 17.93 11.95
N PRO A 125 -1.65 19.24 11.99
CA PRO A 125 -1.11 20.22 11.04
C PRO A 125 0.39 20.16 10.77
N GLN A 126 1.19 19.90 11.80
CA GLN A 126 2.64 19.73 11.63
C GLN A 126 3.02 18.54 10.76
N LEU A 127 2.26 17.44 10.87
CA LEU A 127 2.47 16.26 10.05
C LEU A 127 2.02 16.47 8.61
N GLN A 128 1.01 17.30 8.38
CA GLN A 128 0.54 17.64 7.03
C GLN A 128 1.64 18.34 6.22
N TYR A 129 2.37 19.25 6.85
CA TYR A 129 3.53 19.91 6.21
C TYR A 129 4.66 18.92 5.91
N VAL A 130 5.01 18.07 6.87
CA VAL A 130 6.05 17.04 6.68
C VAL A 130 5.63 16.05 5.59
N PHE A 131 4.35 15.66 5.57
CA PHE A 131 3.78 14.78 4.57
C PHE A 131 3.96 15.34 3.17
N ILE A 132 3.42 16.55 2.89
CA ILE A 132 3.44 17.08 1.53
C ILE A 132 4.86 17.27 0.99
N LYS A 133 5.78 17.70 1.84
CA LYS A 133 7.18 17.87 1.46
C LYS A 133 7.85 16.57 1.07
N ASN A 134 7.61 15.51 1.86
CA ASN A 134 8.20 14.19 1.61
C ASN A 134 7.55 13.49 0.41
N ILE A 135 6.23 13.56 0.28
CA ILE A 135 5.51 12.96 -0.84
C ILE A 135 5.90 13.59 -2.19
N LYS A 136 6.04 14.91 -2.25
CA LYS A 136 6.53 15.57 -3.47
C LYS A 136 7.93 15.07 -3.86
N GLY A 137 8.82 14.90 -2.87
CA GLY A 137 10.15 14.35 -3.08
C GLY A 137 10.10 12.94 -3.65
N LEU A 138 9.34 12.06 -3.00
CA LEU A 138 9.16 10.66 -3.37
C LEU A 138 8.59 10.49 -4.78
N LEU A 139 7.49 11.18 -5.09
CA LEU A 139 6.85 11.12 -6.39
C LEU A 139 7.75 11.64 -7.51
N LYS A 140 8.53 12.69 -7.25
CA LYS A 140 9.50 13.24 -8.19
C LYS A 140 10.66 12.29 -8.45
N GLU A 141 11.13 11.57 -7.43
CA GLU A 141 12.17 10.54 -7.56
C GLU A 141 11.69 9.41 -8.47
N HIS A 142 10.51 8.85 -8.21
CA HIS A 142 9.92 7.79 -9.02
C HIS A 142 9.61 8.24 -10.46
N ASP A 143 9.13 9.46 -10.65
CA ASP A 143 8.94 10.05 -11.99
C ASP A 143 10.27 10.12 -12.76
N GLY A 144 11.35 10.56 -12.09
CA GLY A 144 12.69 10.61 -12.65
C GLY A 144 13.22 9.24 -13.05
N GLU A 145 13.00 8.21 -12.24
CA GLU A 145 13.41 6.83 -12.54
C GLU A 145 12.64 6.24 -13.74
N LEU A 146 11.33 6.51 -13.83
CA LEU A 146 10.51 6.09 -14.98
C LEU A 146 11.02 6.74 -16.28
N LYS A 147 11.26 8.04 -16.28
CA LYS A 147 11.79 8.77 -17.42
C LYS A 147 13.19 8.28 -17.81
N ALA A 148 14.05 7.99 -16.83
CA ALA A 148 15.38 7.42 -17.08
C ALA A 148 15.32 6.03 -17.71
N SER A 149 14.24 5.29 -17.46
CA SER A 149 13.97 3.98 -18.10
C SER A 149 13.41 4.08 -19.52
N GLY A 150 13.26 5.29 -20.07
CA GLY A 150 12.86 5.54 -21.47
C GLY A 150 11.36 5.80 -21.67
N TYR A 151 10.59 5.93 -20.60
CA TYR A 151 9.16 6.29 -20.69
C TYR A 151 8.99 7.81 -20.85
N ILE A 152 8.23 8.23 -21.86
CA ILE A 152 8.02 9.66 -22.21
C ILE A 152 7.09 10.33 -21.23
N SER A 153 5.98 9.68 -20.87
CA SER A 153 5.06 10.15 -19.85
C SER A 153 5.51 9.63 -18.48
N GLY A 154 5.85 10.55 -17.61
CA GLY A 154 6.12 10.26 -16.22
C GLY A 154 4.85 9.98 -15.42
N ILE A 155 4.88 10.32 -14.14
CA ILE A 155 3.76 10.18 -13.22
C ILE A 155 3.07 11.53 -13.07
N GLN A 156 1.77 11.59 -13.38
CA GLN A 156 0.94 12.73 -13.04
C GLN A 156 0.27 12.50 -11.69
N THR A 157 0.41 13.46 -10.78
CA THR A 157 -0.18 13.35 -9.45
C THR A 157 -1.21 14.44 -9.23
N LEU A 158 -2.41 14.05 -8.78
CA LEU A 158 -3.45 14.95 -8.34
C LEU A 158 -3.71 14.74 -6.85
N ILE A 159 -3.73 15.84 -6.09
CA ILE A 159 -3.99 15.81 -4.65
C ILE A 159 -5.18 16.72 -4.37
N THR A 160 -6.24 16.17 -3.76
CA THR A 160 -7.32 17.01 -3.23
C THR A 160 -7.02 17.34 -1.76
N THR A 161 -7.27 18.57 -1.34
CA THR A 161 -7.01 18.97 0.04
C THR A 161 -7.91 20.12 0.47
N HIS A 162 -8.25 20.15 1.75
CA HIS A 162 -8.84 21.29 2.44
C HIS A 162 -7.83 21.97 3.39
N SER A 163 -6.57 21.51 3.40
CA SER A 163 -5.52 22.01 4.28
C SER A 163 -4.77 23.21 3.71
N SER A 164 -4.81 24.33 4.41
CA SER A 164 -3.95 25.48 4.12
C SER A 164 -2.46 25.17 4.28
N HIS A 165 -2.09 24.20 5.12
CA HIS A 165 -0.71 23.77 5.31
C HIS A 165 -0.15 23.03 4.09
N ILE A 166 -0.98 22.22 3.43
CA ILE A 166 -0.61 21.54 2.18
C ILE A 166 -0.50 22.55 1.06
N VAL A 167 -1.48 23.45 0.94
CA VAL A 167 -1.52 24.50 -0.11
C VAL A 167 -0.32 25.46 0.02
N SER A 168 0.09 25.82 1.24
CA SER A 168 1.19 26.76 1.46
C SER A 168 2.56 26.28 0.95
N ASP A 169 2.74 24.97 0.77
CA ASP A 169 3.97 24.37 0.22
C ASP A 169 3.88 24.09 -1.29
N CYS A 170 2.77 24.47 -1.93
CA CYS A 170 2.57 24.33 -3.37
C CYS A 170 2.98 25.58 -4.14
N ASN A 171 3.41 25.41 -5.40
CA ASN A 171 3.56 26.54 -6.30
C ASN A 171 2.18 26.96 -6.80
N PHE A 172 2.03 28.26 -7.14
CA PHE A 172 0.77 28.77 -7.66
C PHE A 172 0.33 28.04 -8.95
N ASP A 173 1.29 27.65 -9.78
CA ASP A 173 1.06 26.93 -11.04
C ASP A 173 0.48 25.52 -10.84
N ASP A 174 0.65 24.95 -9.64
CA ASP A 174 0.19 23.61 -9.29
C ASP A 174 -1.22 23.63 -8.65
N LEU A 175 -1.80 24.83 -8.39
CA LEU A 175 -3.02 24.97 -7.61
C LEU A 175 -4.25 25.21 -8.50
N ILE A 176 -5.26 24.38 -8.32
CA ILE A 176 -6.58 24.55 -8.91
C ILE A 176 -7.60 24.73 -7.78
N TYR A 177 -8.27 25.88 -7.76
CA TYR A 177 -9.27 26.19 -6.75
C TYR A 177 -10.68 25.91 -7.27
N PHE A 178 -11.47 25.17 -6.49
CA PHE A 178 -12.87 24.94 -6.79
C PHE A 178 -13.76 25.86 -5.95
N LYS A 179 -14.57 26.67 -6.63
CA LYS A 179 -15.55 27.53 -5.99
C LYS A 179 -16.98 27.07 -6.34
N ARG A 180 -17.83 26.99 -5.34
CA ARG A 180 -19.25 26.74 -5.53
C ARG A 180 -20.03 28.05 -5.42
N ASP A 181 -20.72 28.43 -6.50
CA ASP A 181 -21.56 29.62 -6.56
C ASP A 181 -22.94 29.21 -7.11
N ASN A 182 -24.01 29.54 -6.37
CA ASN A 182 -25.40 29.23 -6.77
C ASN A 182 -25.63 27.79 -7.21
N GLY A 183 -24.94 26.82 -6.58
CA GLY A 183 -25.07 25.40 -6.91
C GLY A 183 -24.19 24.91 -8.07
N VAL A 184 -23.50 25.80 -8.76
CA VAL A 184 -22.54 25.48 -9.82
C VAL A 184 -21.13 25.47 -9.26
N VAL A 185 -20.36 24.45 -9.57
CA VAL A 185 -18.94 24.35 -9.22
C VAL A 185 -18.12 24.83 -10.40
N THR A 186 -17.26 25.80 -10.17
CA THR A 186 -16.30 26.31 -11.15
C THR A 186 -14.88 26.07 -10.67
N SER A 187 -13.97 25.73 -11.56
CA SER A 187 -12.54 25.62 -11.30
C SER A 187 -11.84 26.90 -11.74
N ARG A 188 -10.87 27.34 -10.97
CA ARG A 188 -9.97 28.44 -11.33
C ARG A 188 -8.54 28.01 -10.99
N ASP A 189 -7.62 28.23 -11.90
CA ASP A 189 -6.21 28.17 -11.58
C ASP A 189 -5.75 29.51 -10.96
N PHE A 190 -4.69 29.46 -10.16
CA PHE A 190 -4.21 30.66 -9.48
C PHE A 190 -3.45 31.62 -10.42
N ASN A 191 -2.96 31.15 -11.57
CA ASN A 191 -2.35 32.02 -12.58
C ASN A 191 -3.37 32.93 -13.22
N SER A 192 -4.55 32.43 -13.56
CA SER A 192 -5.64 33.24 -14.10
C SER A 192 -6.11 34.33 -13.11
N LEU A 193 -6.06 34.03 -11.80
CA LEU A 193 -6.36 35.05 -10.77
C LEU A 193 -5.31 36.13 -10.68
N LYS A 194 -4.05 35.79 -10.90
CA LYS A 194 -2.94 36.79 -10.89
C LYS A 194 -3.10 37.77 -12.05
N GLU A 195 -3.44 37.28 -13.23
CA GLU A 195 -3.70 38.15 -14.41
C GLU A 195 -4.90 39.06 -14.17
N GLU A 196 -6.02 38.59 -13.58
CA GLU A 196 -7.18 39.41 -13.21
C GLU A 196 -6.81 40.54 -12.24
N TYR A 197 -5.87 40.35 -11.30
CA TYR A 197 -5.44 41.36 -10.34
C TYR A 197 -4.39 42.34 -10.90
N GLU A 198 -3.59 41.93 -11.89
CA GLU A 198 -2.63 42.81 -12.57
C GLU A 198 -3.32 43.79 -13.56
N ASP A 199 -4.46 43.37 -14.16
CA ASP A 199 -5.25 44.22 -15.06
C ASP A 199 -6.13 45.26 -14.31
N ASP A 200 -6.37 45.09 -13.01
CA ASP A 200 -7.15 46.02 -12.16
C ASP A 200 -6.29 47.12 -11.49
N GLN A 201 -4.99 47.20 -11.75
CA GLN A 201 -4.07 48.24 -11.26
C GLN A 201 -3.62 49.20 -12.37
#